data_f4966b3c131a71c61d73a859bc9b4321
#
_entry.id   f4966b3c131a71c61d73a859bc9b4321
#
_cell.length_a   1.000
_cell.length_b   1.000
_cell.length_c   1.000
_cell.angle_alpha   90.00
_cell.angle_beta   90.00
_cell.angle_gamma   90.00
#
_symmetry.space_group_name_H-M   'P 1'
#
loop_
_entity.id
_entity.type
_entity.pdbx_description
1 polymer ?
#
loop_
_entity_poly.entity_id
_entity_poly.type
_entity_poly.pdbx_seq_one_letter_code
_entity_poly.pdbx_strand_id
1 'polypeptide(L)'
;MTYDYKRDFPIFQHTDVAYIDNAATAQRPQCVLDAVADFYRCHNANPLRGLYPLSVEATDIYEQARETVRDFIGARSAREIVFTRNTTESLNLVAYSYGLTHVKAGDEVLVSIMEHHSDLLPWQMVCRQTGAELKFIECAPDGSVDLQQIESLITERTKIVAMTQVSNVLGRKYPVKEVAAMAHKKGAVMVVDGAQSTPHMPVNVQELGADFFAFSGHKVFGPMGIGGLYGREDLLEEMPPFLSGGEMIESVTRTGAVYAELPHKFEAGTVNAAGAAGLAAAIRYVQSVGFDTIQKREHDLTANALARVLAVPHVHVLGTDRPEDHNGIITFTVDGVHPHDISEIMASDGVNIRAGHHCAQPLLAHLGLNATARASFAFYNTDEDVDRFLESLSTLRERMGYGK
;
A
#
# COMPACT_ATOMS: atom_id res chain seq x y z
N MET A 1 -21.57 11.35 -22.08
CA MET A 1 -20.12 11.21 -22.24
C MET A 1 -19.57 10.90 -20.85
N THR A 2 -18.80 9.84 -20.71
CA THR A 2 -18.07 9.53 -19.46
C THR A 2 -16.98 10.57 -19.25
N TYR A 3 -16.80 11.04 -18.02
CA TYR A 3 -15.76 12.01 -17.71
C TYR A 3 -14.36 11.42 -17.95
N ASP A 4 -13.52 12.17 -18.61
CA ASP A 4 -12.14 11.78 -18.90
C ASP A 4 -11.24 12.23 -17.71
N TYR A 5 -11.07 11.33 -16.74
CA TYR A 5 -10.28 11.59 -15.54
C TYR A 5 -8.78 11.81 -15.82
N LYS A 6 -8.25 11.35 -16.95
CA LYS A 6 -6.83 11.53 -17.31
C LYS A 6 -6.44 13.02 -17.38
N ARG A 7 -7.41 13.89 -17.70
CA ARG A 7 -7.23 15.36 -17.74
C ARG A 7 -6.93 16.00 -16.40
N ASP A 8 -7.32 15.37 -15.29
CA ASP A 8 -7.06 15.88 -13.96
C ASP A 8 -5.59 15.73 -13.55
N PHE A 9 -4.82 14.92 -14.31
CA PHE A 9 -3.44 14.57 -14.04
C PHE A 9 -2.47 15.26 -14.99
N PRO A 10 -1.81 16.38 -14.56
CA PRO A 10 -1.00 17.22 -15.46
C PRO A 10 0.14 16.51 -16.17
N ILE A 11 0.66 15.42 -15.61
CA ILE A 11 1.74 14.64 -16.23
C ILE A 11 1.40 14.24 -17.67
N PHE A 12 0.14 13.92 -17.93
CA PHE A 12 -0.32 13.49 -19.25
C PHE A 12 -0.45 14.63 -20.27
N GLN A 13 -0.25 15.89 -19.84
CA GLN A 13 -0.09 17.03 -20.76
C GLN A 13 1.35 17.16 -21.28
N HIS A 14 2.30 16.49 -20.62
CA HIS A 14 3.74 16.56 -20.93
C HIS A 14 4.29 15.28 -21.55
N THR A 15 3.53 14.17 -21.50
CA THR A 15 3.95 12.90 -22.06
C THR A 15 2.76 12.13 -22.64
N ASP A 16 2.97 11.50 -23.78
CA ASP A 16 2.00 10.63 -24.43
C ASP A 16 2.40 9.16 -24.18
N VAL A 17 2.23 8.69 -22.96
CA VAL A 17 2.51 7.31 -22.56
C VAL A 17 1.26 6.65 -22.00
N ALA A 18 1.11 5.36 -22.25
CA ALA A 18 0.22 4.48 -21.50
C ALA A 18 0.89 4.14 -20.17
N TYR A 19 0.64 4.94 -19.11
CA TYR A 19 1.19 4.70 -17.79
C TYR A 19 0.33 3.69 -17.03
N ILE A 20 0.76 2.45 -16.98
CA ILE A 20 0.09 1.32 -16.35
C ILE A 20 1.02 0.60 -15.34
N ASP A 21 1.79 1.38 -14.56
CA ASP A 21 2.57 0.93 -13.38
C ASP A 21 2.03 1.54 -12.08
N ASN A 22 0.70 1.67 -11.95
CA ASN A 22 0.05 2.33 -10.82
C ASN A 22 0.25 1.62 -9.48
N ALA A 23 0.39 0.30 -9.47
CA ALA A 23 0.68 -0.47 -8.27
C ALA A 23 2.08 -0.17 -7.67
N ALA A 24 2.99 0.44 -8.46
CA ALA A 24 4.25 0.97 -7.95
C ALA A 24 4.07 2.38 -7.38
N THR A 25 3.50 3.29 -8.15
CA THR A 25 3.10 4.65 -7.72
C THR A 25 2.04 5.19 -8.67
N ALA A 26 0.94 5.73 -8.15
CA ALA A 26 -0.08 6.40 -8.96
C ALA A 26 0.37 7.81 -9.36
N GLN A 27 -0.25 8.42 -10.37
CA GLN A 27 -0.02 9.83 -10.72
C GLN A 27 -0.77 10.78 -9.77
N ARG A 28 -0.44 12.07 -9.79
CA ARG A 28 -1.02 13.09 -8.89
C ARG A 28 -1.97 13.98 -9.68
N PRO A 29 -3.22 14.14 -9.21
CA PRO A 29 -4.11 15.13 -9.78
C PRO A 29 -3.66 16.55 -9.45
N GLN A 30 -4.06 17.54 -10.27
CA GLN A 30 -3.66 18.94 -10.12
C GLN A 30 -3.93 19.48 -8.71
N CYS A 31 -5.07 19.15 -8.11
CA CYS A 31 -5.44 19.62 -6.77
C CYS A 31 -4.45 19.21 -5.67
N VAL A 32 -3.76 18.08 -5.85
CA VAL A 32 -2.72 17.61 -4.90
C VAL A 32 -1.44 18.44 -5.06
N LEU A 33 -1.05 18.70 -6.31
CA LEU A 33 0.11 19.54 -6.60
C LEU A 33 -0.10 20.96 -6.07
N ASP A 34 -1.32 21.49 -6.27
CA ASP A 34 -1.70 22.82 -5.79
C ASP A 34 -1.68 22.89 -4.26
N ALA A 35 -2.22 21.89 -3.56
CA ALA A 35 -2.24 21.86 -2.10
C ALA A 35 -0.83 21.85 -1.49
N VAL A 36 0.10 21.08 -2.06
CA VAL A 36 1.50 21.08 -1.63
C VAL A 36 2.17 22.42 -1.92
N ALA A 37 1.95 22.98 -3.11
CA ALA A 37 2.53 24.26 -3.50
C ALA A 37 1.97 25.42 -2.66
N ASP A 38 0.68 25.39 -2.36
CA ASP A 38 -0.01 26.38 -1.55
C ASP A 38 0.50 26.39 -0.11
N PHE A 39 0.69 25.21 0.49
CA PHE A 39 1.31 25.13 1.81
C PHE A 39 2.64 25.89 1.87
N TYR A 40 3.54 25.63 0.92
CA TYR A 40 4.85 26.30 0.92
C TYR A 40 4.79 27.79 0.57
N ARG A 41 3.83 28.20 -0.25
CA ARG A 41 3.70 29.62 -0.65
C ARG A 41 3.03 30.47 0.41
N CYS A 42 2.04 29.92 1.14
CA CYS A 42 1.13 30.70 1.95
C CYS A 42 1.18 30.33 3.46
N HIS A 43 1.55 29.10 3.82
CA HIS A 43 1.37 28.56 5.18
C HIS A 43 2.67 27.98 5.79
N ASN A 44 3.82 28.16 5.13
CA ASN A 44 5.07 27.52 5.54
C ASN A 44 5.60 28.09 6.87
N ALA A 45 5.38 27.33 7.93
CA ALA A 45 5.95 27.53 9.24
C ALA A 45 6.23 26.18 9.92
N ASN A 46 7.03 26.16 10.98
CA ASN A 46 7.19 24.96 11.80
C ASN A 46 5.88 24.72 12.59
N PRO A 47 5.17 23.62 12.35
CA PRO A 47 3.93 23.30 13.07
C PRO A 47 4.21 22.87 14.52
N LEU A 48 3.16 22.75 15.33
CA LEU A 48 3.06 22.19 16.68
C LEU A 48 3.54 23.11 17.82
N ARG A 49 4.70 23.77 17.73
CA ARG A 49 5.28 24.51 18.88
C ARG A 49 5.29 26.03 18.78
N GLY A 50 5.03 26.58 17.61
CA GLY A 50 5.00 28.03 17.45
C GLY A 50 3.69 28.65 17.95
N LEU A 51 3.80 29.78 18.66
CA LEU A 51 2.64 30.51 19.17
C LEU A 51 2.22 31.68 18.25
N TYR A 52 2.91 31.88 17.14
CA TYR A 52 2.58 32.91 16.16
C TYR A 52 1.58 32.39 15.11
N PRO A 53 0.73 33.26 14.53
CA PRO A 53 -0.41 32.84 13.70
C PRO A 53 -0.04 31.84 12.60
N LEU A 54 1.05 32.07 11.87
CA LEU A 54 1.46 31.20 10.77
C LEU A 54 1.80 29.76 11.23
N SER A 55 2.39 29.60 12.43
CA SER A 55 2.67 28.28 13.00
C SER A 55 1.40 27.58 13.48
N VAL A 56 0.45 28.32 14.03
CA VAL A 56 -0.87 27.80 14.40
C VAL A 56 -1.61 27.31 13.14
N GLU A 57 -1.61 28.10 12.08
CA GLU A 57 -2.23 27.73 10.80
C GLU A 57 -1.59 26.49 10.17
N ALA A 58 -0.24 26.40 10.18
CA ALA A 58 0.47 25.21 9.72
C ALA A 58 0.11 23.95 10.56
N THR A 59 -0.07 24.13 11.86
CA THR A 59 -0.54 23.06 12.77
C THR A 59 -1.96 22.64 12.45
N ASP A 60 -2.86 23.60 12.25
CA ASP A 60 -4.26 23.31 11.93
C ASP A 60 -4.38 22.55 10.60
N ILE A 61 -3.60 22.91 9.60
CA ILE A 61 -3.55 22.19 8.31
C ILE A 61 -3.10 20.74 8.52
N TYR A 62 -2.07 20.54 9.33
CA TYR A 62 -1.53 19.21 9.63
C TYR A 62 -2.53 18.32 10.36
N GLU A 63 -3.18 18.86 11.40
CA GLU A 63 -4.17 18.10 12.19
C GLU A 63 -5.48 17.89 11.41
N GLN A 64 -5.93 18.83 10.59
CA GLN A 64 -7.06 18.62 9.68
C GLN A 64 -6.80 17.53 8.65
N ALA A 65 -5.55 17.39 8.18
CA ALA A 65 -5.16 16.28 7.32
C ALA A 65 -5.27 14.93 8.06
N ARG A 66 -4.92 14.88 9.34
CA ARG A 66 -5.08 13.69 10.19
C ARG A 66 -6.55 13.31 10.37
N GLU A 67 -7.43 14.27 10.62
CA GLU A 67 -8.87 14.06 10.67
C GLU A 67 -9.41 13.52 9.34
N THR A 68 -8.92 14.05 8.22
CA THR A 68 -9.28 13.56 6.87
C THR A 68 -8.89 12.08 6.69
N VAL A 69 -7.71 11.68 7.16
CA VAL A 69 -7.26 10.28 7.13
C VAL A 69 -8.12 9.41 8.04
N ARG A 70 -8.40 9.86 9.28
CA ARG A 70 -9.28 9.16 10.23
C ARG A 70 -10.62 8.82 9.57
N ASP A 71 -11.27 9.81 8.99
CA ASP A 71 -12.59 9.63 8.37
C ASP A 71 -12.51 8.71 7.14
N PHE A 72 -11.45 8.81 6.37
CA PHE A 72 -11.26 8.05 5.14
C PHE A 72 -11.14 6.54 5.37
N ILE A 73 -10.47 6.13 6.45
CA ILE A 73 -10.28 4.72 6.77
C ILE A 73 -11.18 4.21 7.90
N GLY A 74 -12.10 5.05 8.41
CA GLY A 74 -13.06 4.68 9.44
C GLY A 74 -12.43 4.44 10.82
N ALA A 75 -11.36 5.14 11.18
CA ALA A 75 -10.80 5.12 12.53
C ALA A 75 -11.71 5.89 13.51
N ARG A 76 -11.66 5.53 14.80
CA ARG A 76 -12.51 6.15 15.84
C ARG A 76 -12.04 7.54 16.25
N SER A 77 -10.71 7.73 16.26
CA SER A 77 -10.08 8.94 16.76
C SER A 77 -8.86 9.29 15.90
N ALA A 78 -8.57 10.59 15.77
CA ALA A 78 -7.32 11.06 15.19
C ALA A 78 -6.08 10.60 16.00
N ARG A 79 -6.24 10.27 17.29
CA ARG A 79 -5.18 9.69 18.15
C ARG A 79 -4.70 8.32 17.65
N GLU A 80 -5.51 7.62 16.85
CA GLU A 80 -5.19 6.34 16.23
C GLU A 80 -4.42 6.47 14.91
N ILE A 81 -4.19 7.69 14.41
CA ILE A 81 -3.53 7.96 13.14
C ILE A 81 -2.13 8.55 13.36
N VAL A 82 -1.12 7.82 12.94
CA VAL A 82 0.28 8.27 12.95
C VAL A 82 0.73 8.53 11.52
N PHE A 83 1.22 9.73 11.23
CA PHE A 83 1.83 10.01 9.95
C PHE A 83 3.25 9.42 9.88
N THR A 84 3.54 8.75 8.78
CA THR A 84 4.82 8.13 8.48
C THR A 84 5.25 8.53 7.07
N ARG A 85 6.45 8.13 6.65
CA ARG A 85 6.88 8.39 5.27
C ARG A 85 6.17 7.51 4.23
N ASN A 86 5.74 6.30 4.61
CA ASN A 86 5.08 5.32 3.74
C ASN A 86 4.72 4.06 4.55
N THR A 87 4.04 3.10 3.91
CA THR A 87 3.72 1.78 4.48
C THR A 87 4.94 1.07 5.07
N THR A 88 6.11 1.13 4.41
CA THR A 88 7.33 0.50 4.91
C THR A 88 7.71 1.03 6.29
N GLU A 89 7.70 2.34 6.48
CA GLU A 89 7.99 2.93 7.80
C GLU A 89 6.91 2.59 8.82
N SER A 90 5.63 2.61 8.44
CA SER A 90 4.52 2.21 9.30
C SER A 90 4.69 0.79 9.85
N LEU A 91 4.98 -0.18 8.98
CA LEU A 91 5.17 -1.58 9.37
C LEU A 91 6.44 -1.79 10.20
N ASN A 92 7.52 -1.06 9.90
CA ASN A 92 8.71 -1.06 10.74
C ASN A 92 8.43 -0.45 12.13
N LEU A 93 7.66 0.64 12.21
CA LEU A 93 7.25 1.22 13.49
C LEU A 93 6.51 0.17 14.33
N VAL A 94 5.53 -0.54 13.77
CA VAL A 94 4.83 -1.63 14.48
C VAL A 94 5.80 -2.73 14.90
N ALA A 95 6.70 -3.17 14.01
CA ALA A 95 7.66 -4.22 14.31
C ALA A 95 8.63 -3.84 15.44
N TYR A 96 9.20 -2.64 15.40
CA TYR A 96 10.14 -2.18 16.41
C TYR A 96 9.47 -1.82 17.74
N SER A 97 8.34 -1.12 17.70
CA SER A 97 7.68 -0.63 18.91
C SER A 97 6.75 -1.65 19.55
N TYR A 98 5.95 -2.39 18.75
CA TYR A 98 5.10 -3.45 19.26
C TYR A 98 5.80 -4.82 19.23
N GLY A 99 6.32 -5.22 18.08
CA GLY A 99 6.88 -6.55 17.88
C GLY A 99 7.99 -6.89 18.86
N LEU A 100 9.03 -6.05 18.97
CA LEU A 100 10.15 -6.31 19.88
C LEU A 100 9.80 -6.23 21.37
N THR A 101 8.68 -5.60 21.74
CA THR A 101 8.26 -5.48 23.16
C THR A 101 7.30 -6.59 23.60
N HIS A 102 6.49 -7.14 22.67
CA HIS A 102 5.42 -8.11 22.99
C HIS A 102 5.74 -9.53 22.55
N VAL A 103 6.62 -9.71 21.55
CA VAL A 103 7.01 -11.05 21.06
C VAL A 103 8.24 -11.54 21.79
N LYS A 104 8.22 -12.82 22.24
CA LYS A 104 9.29 -13.45 23.04
C LYS A 104 9.71 -14.79 22.41
N ALA A 105 10.80 -15.36 22.92
CA ALA A 105 11.25 -16.69 22.51
C ALA A 105 10.17 -17.74 22.74
N GLY A 106 9.88 -18.52 21.71
CA GLY A 106 8.82 -19.53 21.71
C GLY A 106 7.46 -19.04 21.25
N ASP A 107 7.25 -17.74 21.10
CA ASP A 107 6.07 -17.17 20.42
C ASP A 107 6.15 -17.38 18.91
N GLU A 108 5.04 -17.11 18.22
CA GLU A 108 4.90 -17.24 16.77
C GLU A 108 4.45 -15.92 16.14
N VAL A 109 5.04 -15.59 15.00
CA VAL A 109 4.57 -14.54 14.09
C VAL A 109 4.13 -15.21 12.80
N LEU A 110 2.87 -15.04 12.42
CA LEU A 110 2.28 -15.64 11.22
C LEU A 110 2.15 -14.57 10.13
N VAL A 111 2.80 -14.77 8.99
CA VAL A 111 2.84 -13.83 7.85
C VAL A 111 2.34 -14.52 6.59
N SER A 112 1.63 -13.82 5.72
CA SER A 112 1.28 -14.45 4.45
C SER A 112 2.46 -14.51 3.48
N ILE A 113 2.50 -15.53 2.61
CA ILE A 113 3.51 -15.63 1.54
C ILE A 113 3.33 -14.55 0.48
N MET A 114 2.13 -13.92 0.42
CA MET A 114 1.76 -12.91 -0.55
C MET A 114 2.26 -11.51 -0.22
N GLU A 115 3.00 -11.35 0.89
CA GLU A 115 3.42 -10.04 1.38
C GLU A 115 4.44 -9.35 0.48
N HIS A 116 4.29 -8.04 0.38
CA HIS A 116 5.37 -7.18 -0.04
C HIS A 116 6.54 -7.30 0.96
N HIS A 117 7.79 -7.13 0.51
CA HIS A 117 8.97 -7.18 1.40
C HIS A 117 8.84 -6.28 2.63
N SER A 118 8.07 -5.18 2.53
CA SER A 118 7.83 -4.27 3.65
C SER A 118 7.01 -4.87 4.79
N ASP A 119 6.18 -5.89 4.52
CA ASP A 119 5.40 -6.62 5.52
C ASP A 119 5.96 -8.02 5.79
N LEU A 120 7.14 -8.33 5.35
CA LEU A 120 7.86 -9.58 5.64
C LEU A 120 9.15 -9.32 6.42
N LEU A 121 10.01 -8.44 5.91
CA LEU A 121 11.36 -8.24 6.46
C LEU A 121 11.36 -7.73 7.92
N PRO A 122 10.44 -6.84 8.33
CA PRO A 122 10.35 -6.44 9.73
C PRO A 122 10.04 -7.60 10.66
N TRP A 123 9.18 -8.54 10.25
CA TRP A 123 8.83 -9.72 11.06
C TRP A 123 9.97 -10.73 11.12
N GLN A 124 10.73 -10.91 10.04
CA GLN A 124 11.97 -11.68 10.08
C GLN A 124 12.98 -11.10 11.09
N MET A 125 13.07 -9.77 11.15
CA MET A 125 13.91 -9.08 12.11
C MET A 125 13.42 -9.30 13.55
N VAL A 126 12.12 -9.15 13.83
CA VAL A 126 11.51 -9.40 15.14
C VAL A 126 11.81 -10.84 15.59
N CYS A 127 11.48 -11.84 14.77
CA CYS A 127 11.69 -13.25 15.12
C CYS A 127 13.17 -13.56 15.40
N ARG A 128 14.08 -13.02 14.59
CA ARG A 128 15.54 -13.20 14.79
C ARG A 128 16.02 -12.60 16.10
N GLN A 129 15.51 -11.44 16.51
CA GLN A 129 15.93 -10.76 17.72
C GLN A 129 15.30 -11.34 18.99
N THR A 130 14.06 -11.79 18.91
CA THR A 130 13.30 -12.30 20.06
C THR A 130 13.44 -13.81 20.28
N GLY A 131 13.84 -14.57 19.23
CA GLY A 131 13.84 -16.04 19.25
C GLY A 131 12.45 -16.63 19.01
N ALA A 132 11.51 -15.85 18.46
CA ALA A 132 10.21 -16.33 18.03
C ALA A 132 10.29 -17.07 16.69
N GLU A 133 9.27 -17.87 16.39
CA GLU A 133 9.14 -18.62 15.15
C GLU A 133 8.35 -17.80 14.10
N LEU A 134 8.89 -17.67 12.88
CA LEU A 134 8.18 -17.10 11.75
C LEU A 134 7.47 -18.20 10.97
N LYS A 135 6.16 -18.12 10.82
CA LYS A 135 5.32 -19.04 10.07
C LYS A 135 4.66 -18.37 8.89
N PHE A 136 4.27 -19.16 7.89
CA PHE A 136 3.68 -18.65 6.66
C PHE A 136 2.27 -19.20 6.42
N ILE A 137 1.37 -18.30 6.01
CA ILE A 137 0.13 -18.64 5.32
C ILE A 137 0.48 -18.76 3.84
N GLU A 138 0.38 -19.96 3.30
CA GLU A 138 0.63 -20.23 1.89
C GLU A 138 -0.65 -20.02 1.06
N CYS A 139 -0.49 -19.80 -0.24
CA CYS A 139 -1.60 -19.75 -1.19
C CYS A 139 -1.53 -20.88 -2.20
N ALA A 140 -2.66 -21.19 -2.80
CA ALA A 140 -2.73 -22.07 -3.96
C ALA A 140 -2.11 -21.39 -5.21
N PRO A 141 -1.83 -22.14 -6.30
CA PRO A 141 -1.25 -21.55 -7.53
C PRO A 141 -2.08 -20.40 -8.14
N ASP A 142 -3.39 -20.39 -7.91
CA ASP A 142 -4.30 -19.32 -8.33
C ASP A 142 -4.30 -18.10 -7.36
N GLY A 143 -3.48 -18.15 -6.30
CA GLY A 143 -3.41 -17.14 -5.25
C GLY A 143 -4.50 -17.24 -4.19
N SER A 144 -5.41 -18.23 -4.23
CA SER A 144 -6.43 -18.41 -3.19
C SER A 144 -5.83 -18.94 -1.88
N VAL A 145 -6.49 -18.63 -0.77
CA VAL A 145 -6.13 -19.11 0.57
C VAL A 145 -7.26 -19.94 1.16
N ASP A 146 -6.91 -20.92 1.98
CA ASP A 146 -7.85 -21.76 2.71
C ASP A 146 -7.99 -21.26 4.15
N LEU A 147 -9.18 -20.77 4.51
CA LEU A 147 -9.49 -20.29 5.86
C LEU A 147 -9.35 -21.37 6.94
N GLN A 148 -9.65 -22.64 6.63
CA GLN A 148 -9.49 -23.73 7.58
C GLN A 148 -8.00 -24.00 7.86
N GLN A 149 -7.18 -23.94 6.83
CA GLN A 149 -5.73 -24.04 6.98
C GLN A 149 -5.20 -22.86 7.81
N ILE A 150 -5.63 -21.62 7.53
CA ILE A 150 -5.22 -20.45 8.30
C ILE A 150 -5.61 -20.60 9.76
N GLU A 151 -6.84 -21.03 10.07
CA GLU A 151 -7.30 -21.23 11.45
C GLU A 151 -6.43 -22.25 12.19
N SER A 152 -5.98 -23.32 11.52
CA SER A 152 -5.10 -24.33 12.10
C SER A 152 -3.67 -23.84 12.38
N LEU A 153 -3.20 -22.82 11.65
CA LEU A 153 -1.88 -22.22 11.83
C LEU A 153 -1.83 -21.26 13.02
N ILE A 154 -2.97 -20.66 13.39
CA ILE A 154 -3.06 -19.68 14.50
C ILE A 154 -3.20 -20.45 15.82
N THR A 155 -2.18 -20.36 16.67
CA THR A 155 -2.12 -21.07 17.96
C THR A 155 -2.13 -20.08 19.14
N GLU A 156 -2.15 -20.59 20.37
CA GLU A 156 -2.02 -19.75 21.58
C GLU A 156 -0.65 -19.05 21.67
N ARG A 157 0.34 -19.53 20.91
CA ARG A 157 1.66 -18.91 20.83
C ARG A 157 1.73 -17.79 19.78
N THR A 158 0.76 -17.73 18.87
CA THR A 158 0.71 -16.67 17.85
C THR A 158 0.44 -15.34 18.52
N LYS A 159 1.32 -14.36 18.30
CA LYS A 159 1.21 -12.99 18.84
C LYS A 159 0.84 -11.97 17.78
N ILE A 160 1.29 -12.21 16.55
CA ILE A 160 1.06 -11.30 15.42
C ILE A 160 0.63 -12.14 14.22
N VAL A 161 -0.41 -11.69 13.54
CA VAL A 161 -0.77 -12.13 12.19
C VAL A 161 -0.65 -10.93 11.26
N ALA A 162 0.20 -11.02 10.24
CA ALA A 162 0.41 -9.97 9.24
C ALA A 162 -0.06 -10.44 7.87
N MET A 163 -0.92 -9.64 7.22
CA MET A 163 -1.50 -9.99 5.93
C MET A 163 -1.84 -8.76 5.10
N THR A 164 -1.44 -8.78 3.83
CA THR A 164 -1.88 -7.76 2.87
C THR A 164 -3.36 -7.92 2.55
N GLN A 165 -4.08 -6.79 2.44
CA GLN A 165 -5.49 -6.83 2.05
C GLN A 165 -5.66 -7.09 0.54
N VAL A 166 -4.74 -6.58 -0.30
CA VAL A 166 -4.69 -6.84 -1.74
C VAL A 166 -3.25 -7.06 -2.16
N SER A 167 -2.97 -8.18 -2.83
CA SER A 167 -1.63 -8.49 -3.32
C SER A 167 -1.18 -7.50 -4.40
N ASN A 168 0.02 -6.97 -4.26
CA ASN A 168 0.66 -6.13 -5.27
C ASN A 168 1.16 -6.91 -6.50
N VAL A 169 1.10 -8.24 -6.46
CA VAL A 169 1.48 -9.15 -7.57
C VAL A 169 0.23 -9.71 -8.25
N LEU A 170 -0.65 -10.34 -7.47
CA LEU A 170 -1.82 -11.05 -8.00
C LEU A 170 -3.04 -10.14 -8.16
N GLY A 171 -3.04 -8.95 -7.55
CA GLY A 171 -4.23 -8.11 -7.48
C GLY A 171 -5.37 -8.69 -6.63
N ARG A 172 -5.17 -9.88 -6.07
CA ARG A 172 -6.20 -10.60 -5.32
C ARG A 172 -6.46 -9.99 -3.96
N LYS A 173 -7.74 -9.82 -3.63
CA LYS A 173 -8.21 -9.41 -2.30
C LYS A 173 -8.26 -10.61 -1.36
N TYR A 174 -7.79 -10.43 -0.13
CA TYR A 174 -7.73 -11.49 0.89
C TYR A 174 -8.76 -11.28 2.01
N PRO A 175 -9.18 -12.37 2.69
CA PRO A 175 -10.21 -12.35 3.72
C PRO A 175 -9.66 -11.88 5.08
N VAL A 176 -9.13 -10.64 5.12
CA VAL A 176 -8.48 -10.05 6.30
C VAL A 176 -9.40 -10.03 7.52
N LYS A 177 -10.70 -9.74 7.32
CA LYS A 177 -11.69 -9.69 8.40
C LYS A 177 -11.85 -11.04 9.10
N GLU A 178 -11.97 -12.10 8.32
CA GLU A 178 -12.11 -13.46 8.83
C GLU A 178 -10.84 -13.89 9.58
N VAL A 179 -9.66 -13.57 9.01
CA VAL A 179 -8.35 -13.86 9.62
C VAL A 179 -8.15 -13.08 10.91
N ALA A 180 -8.53 -11.78 10.94
CA ALA A 180 -8.50 -10.97 12.15
C ALA A 180 -9.35 -11.57 13.29
N ALA A 181 -10.56 -12.04 12.96
CA ALA A 181 -11.43 -12.68 13.93
C ALA A 181 -10.83 -14.00 14.50
N MET A 182 -10.10 -14.76 13.68
CA MET A 182 -9.37 -15.95 14.10
C MET A 182 -8.18 -15.60 15.01
N ALA A 183 -7.41 -14.57 14.62
CA ALA A 183 -6.27 -14.06 15.39
C ALA A 183 -6.70 -13.60 16.80
N HIS A 184 -7.74 -12.79 16.87
CA HIS A 184 -8.28 -12.28 18.13
C HIS A 184 -8.78 -13.35 19.07
N LYS A 185 -9.37 -14.44 18.57
CA LYS A 185 -9.77 -15.61 19.42
C LYS A 185 -8.59 -16.24 20.15
N LYS A 186 -7.36 -16.06 19.64
CA LYS A 186 -6.12 -16.58 20.22
C LYS A 186 -5.28 -15.50 20.91
N GLY A 187 -5.80 -14.26 20.98
CA GLY A 187 -5.11 -13.14 21.60
C GLY A 187 -3.95 -12.55 20.76
N ALA A 188 -3.90 -12.90 19.47
CA ALA A 188 -2.96 -12.31 18.53
C ALA A 188 -3.49 -11.00 17.95
N VAL A 189 -2.60 -10.05 17.62
CA VAL A 189 -2.96 -8.82 16.91
C VAL A 189 -2.93 -9.04 15.40
N MET A 190 -3.79 -8.29 14.68
CA MET A 190 -3.86 -8.29 13.23
C MET A 190 -3.22 -7.04 12.64
N VAL A 191 -2.15 -7.23 11.87
CA VAL A 191 -1.45 -6.17 11.11
C VAL A 191 -1.83 -6.30 9.64
N VAL A 192 -2.30 -5.20 9.05
CA VAL A 192 -2.81 -5.19 7.67
C VAL A 192 -1.98 -4.24 6.82
N ASP A 193 -1.36 -4.79 5.76
CA ASP A 193 -0.84 -3.96 4.67
C ASP A 193 -1.99 -3.56 3.73
N GLY A 194 -2.39 -2.28 3.84
CA GLY A 194 -3.44 -1.66 3.01
C GLY A 194 -2.90 -0.88 1.81
N ALA A 195 -1.63 -1.02 1.47
CA ALA A 195 -1.02 -0.20 0.42
C ALA A 195 -1.68 -0.32 -0.95
N GLN A 196 -2.20 -1.50 -1.29
CA GLN A 196 -2.89 -1.75 -2.56
C GLN A 196 -4.42 -1.68 -2.46
N SER A 197 -4.99 -1.73 -1.25
CA SER A 197 -6.45 -1.63 -1.09
C SER A 197 -6.92 -0.18 -0.97
N THR A 198 -6.19 0.64 -0.21
CA THR A 198 -6.58 2.01 0.14
C THR A 198 -6.88 2.91 -1.07
N PRO A 199 -6.15 2.84 -2.22
CA PRO A 199 -6.47 3.66 -3.38
C PRO A 199 -7.68 3.17 -4.19
N HIS A 200 -8.07 1.89 -4.07
CA HIS A 200 -8.97 1.23 -5.02
C HIS A 200 -10.32 0.81 -4.43
N MET A 201 -10.45 0.76 -3.11
CA MET A 201 -11.69 0.33 -2.45
C MET A 201 -11.91 1.04 -1.12
N PRO A 202 -13.16 1.13 -0.63
CA PRO A 202 -13.44 1.67 0.69
C PRO A 202 -12.79 0.78 1.77
N VAL A 203 -12.15 1.42 2.72
CA VAL A 203 -11.54 0.78 3.89
C VAL A 203 -12.27 1.26 5.14
N ASN A 204 -12.64 0.32 6.02
CA ASN A 204 -13.07 0.60 7.38
C ASN A 204 -12.27 -0.30 8.32
N VAL A 205 -11.29 0.26 9.01
CA VAL A 205 -10.36 -0.49 9.87
C VAL A 205 -11.06 -1.18 11.03
N GLN A 206 -12.20 -0.62 11.50
CA GLN A 206 -13.02 -1.22 12.55
C GLN A 206 -13.75 -2.48 12.06
N GLU A 207 -14.32 -2.43 10.85
CA GLU A 207 -15.02 -3.55 10.23
C GLU A 207 -14.06 -4.66 9.79
N LEU A 208 -12.83 -4.30 9.40
CA LEU A 208 -11.77 -5.26 9.10
C LEU A 208 -11.26 -5.98 10.35
N GLY A 209 -11.45 -5.38 11.54
CA GLY A 209 -10.82 -5.88 12.76
C GLY A 209 -9.30 -5.70 12.75
N ALA A 210 -8.78 -4.72 12.03
CA ALA A 210 -7.36 -4.43 12.05
C ALA A 210 -6.95 -3.81 13.39
N ASP A 211 -5.88 -4.32 13.98
CA ASP A 211 -5.24 -3.68 15.13
C ASP A 211 -4.23 -2.62 14.67
N PHE A 212 -3.57 -2.91 13.54
CA PHE A 212 -2.72 -1.97 12.81
C PHE A 212 -3.06 -2.04 11.32
N PHE A 213 -3.10 -0.88 10.66
CA PHE A 213 -3.33 -0.77 9.22
C PHE A 213 -2.39 0.28 8.63
N ALA A 214 -1.64 -0.09 7.59
CA ALA A 214 -0.63 0.77 7.00
C ALA A 214 -0.91 1.06 5.52
N PHE A 215 -0.71 2.32 5.09
CA PHE A 215 -0.84 2.70 3.70
C PHE A 215 0.15 3.80 3.29
N SER A 216 0.34 3.98 1.98
CA SER A 216 1.26 4.96 1.39
C SER A 216 0.51 6.01 0.59
N GLY A 217 0.77 7.29 0.85
CA GLY A 217 0.12 8.39 0.14
C GLY A 217 0.38 8.37 -1.37
N HIS A 218 1.59 7.99 -1.80
CA HIS A 218 1.94 7.97 -3.23
C HIS A 218 1.16 6.94 -4.06
N LYS A 219 0.47 6.00 -3.43
CA LYS A 219 -0.45 5.06 -4.09
C LYS A 219 -1.89 5.57 -4.10
N VAL A 220 -2.25 6.38 -3.11
CA VAL A 220 -3.58 7.03 -3.00
C VAL A 220 -3.57 8.40 -3.71
N PHE A 221 -2.89 8.50 -4.84
CA PHE A 221 -2.75 9.72 -5.67
C PHE A 221 -2.13 10.92 -4.95
N GLY A 222 -1.59 10.72 -3.74
CA GLY A 222 -0.97 11.72 -2.89
C GLY A 222 0.55 11.87 -3.10
N PRO A 223 1.21 12.77 -2.36
CA PRO A 223 2.66 12.97 -2.47
C PRO A 223 3.48 11.75 -2.04
N MET A 224 4.71 11.66 -2.55
CA MET A 224 5.73 10.78 -1.98
C MET A 224 6.18 11.30 -0.61
N GLY A 225 6.68 10.42 0.25
CA GLY A 225 7.22 10.80 1.55
C GLY A 225 6.17 11.11 2.61
N ILE A 226 4.92 10.70 2.39
CA ILE A 226 3.84 10.71 3.36
C ILE A 226 3.04 9.41 3.25
N GLY A 227 2.61 8.87 4.40
CA GLY A 227 1.73 7.72 4.54
C GLY A 227 1.07 7.75 5.91
N GLY A 228 0.25 6.75 6.19
CA GLY A 228 -0.45 6.62 7.46
C GLY A 228 -0.31 5.24 8.07
N LEU A 229 -0.19 5.22 9.38
CA LEU A 229 -0.41 4.06 10.22
C LEU A 229 -1.66 4.33 11.07
N TYR A 230 -2.65 3.47 10.95
CA TYR A 230 -3.66 3.30 11.98
C TYR A 230 -3.16 2.29 13.01
N GLY A 231 -3.33 2.59 14.28
CA GLY A 231 -3.15 1.63 15.36
C GLY A 231 -4.26 1.83 16.40
N ARG A 232 -4.77 0.75 16.97
CA ARG A 232 -5.70 0.84 18.09
C ARG A 232 -5.10 1.65 19.21
N GLU A 233 -5.88 2.57 19.79
CA GLU A 233 -5.41 3.54 20.79
C GLU A 233 -4.76 2.85 21.99
N ASP A 234 -5.36 1.77 22.52
CA ASP A 234 -4.84 1.00 23.64
C ASP A 234 -3.45 0.38 23.35
N LEU A 235 -3.26 -0.14 22.14
CA LEU A 235 -1.96 -0.70 21.73
C LEU A 235 -0.91 0.41 21.52
N LEU A 236 -1.30 1.51 20.88
CA LEU A 236 -0.40 2.65 20.68
C LEU A 236 0.04 3.25 22.03
N GLU A 237 -0.82 3.29 23.05
CA GLU A 237 -0.45 3.79 24.39
C GLU A 237 0.64 2.93 25.03
N GLU A 238 0.59 1.62 24.89
CA GLU A 238 1.56 0.69 25.45
C GLU A 238 2.91 0.66 24.71
N MET A 239 2.90 1.03 23.41
CA MET A 239 4.10 0.97 22.57
C MET A 239 5.11 2.06 22.93
N PRO A 240 6.42 1.74 23.04
CA PRO A 240 7.46 2.76 23.10
C PRO A 240 7.55 3.52 21.76
N PRO A 241 8.07 4.76 21.77
CA PRO A 241 8.27 5.51 20.53
C PRO A 241 9.25 4.78 19.61
N PHE A 242 9.02 4.93 18.28
CA PHE A 242 9.91 4.37 17.26
C PHE A 242 11.17 5.21 17.03
N LEU A 243 10.98 6.52 16.91
CA LEU A 243 12.05 7.50 16.78
C LEU A 243 12.10 8.38 18.01
N SER A 244 13.29 8.85 18.37
CA SER A 244 13.49 9.76 19.48
C SER A 244 14.07 11.07 19.00
N GLY A 245 13.49 12.21 19.44
CA GLY A 245 13.92 13.53 18.98
C GLY A 245 13.07 14.66 19.54
N GLY A 246 13.06 15.79 18.88
CA GLY A 246 12.14 16.89 19.17
C GLY A 246 10.69 16.53 18.79
N GLU A 247 9.75 17.32 19.21
CA GLU A 247 8.29 17.25 19.00
C GLU A 247 7.60 16.07 19.72
N MET A 248 8.18 14.89 19.81
CA MET A 248 7.59 13.66 20.34
C MET A 248 7.65 13.56 21.88
N ILE A 249 8.05 14.61 22.56
CA ILE A 249 8.23 14.68 24.03
C ILE A 249 7.43 15.84 24.63
N GLU A 250 6.98 15.65 25.88
CA GLU A 250 6.48 16.73 26.74
C GLU A 250 7.64 17.39 27.50
N SER A 251 8.50 16.59 28.10
CA SER A 251 9.67 17.08 28.85
C SER A 251 10.85 16.13 28.76
N VAL A 252 12.07 16.66 28.87
CA VAL A 252 13.32 15.89 28.85
C VAL A 252 14.21 16.31 30.03
N THR A 253 14.78 15.33 30.72
CA THR A 253 15.80 15.50 31.72
C THR A 253 17.15 14.94 31.26
N ARG A 254 18.17 14.95 32.08
CA ARG A 254 19.48 14.36 31.75
C ARG A 254 19.41 12.83 31.53
N THR A 255 18.45 12.15 32.13
CA THR A 255 18.41 10.68 32.21
C THR A 255 17.09 10.08 31.78
N GLY A 256 16.10 10.90 31.34
CA GLY A 256 14.79 10.40 30.92
C GLY A 256 13.97 11.46 30.21
N ALA A 257 12.87 11.02 29.63
CA ALA A 257 11.90 11.88 28.98
C ALA A 257 10.47 11.45 29.31
N VAL A 258 9.56 12.41 29.32
CA VAL A 258 8.12 12.19 29.27
C VAL A 258 7.72 12.39 27.80
N TYR A 259 7.06 11.38 27.23
CA TYR A 259 6.65 11.43 25.83
C TYR A 259 5.37 12.24 25.66
N ALA A 260 5.19 12.81 24.48
CA ALA A 260 3.96 13.48 24.10
C ALA A 260 2.78 12.48 24.05
N GLU A 261 1.56 13.02 24.12
CA GLU A 261 0.36 12.23 23.91
C GLU A 261 0.29 11.66 22.48
N LEU A 262 -0.59 10.65 22.29
CA LEU A 262 -0.91 10.12 20.97
C LEU A 262 -1.52 11.18 20.05
N PRO A 263 -1.17 11.18 18.78
CA PRO A 263 -0.22 10.28 18.11
C PRO A 263 1.22 10.82 18.11
N HIS A 264 1.44 12.02 18.65
CA HIS A 264 2.68 12.79 18.52
C HIS A 264 3.92 12.10 19.08
N LYS A 265 3.78 11.17 20.06
CA LYS A 265 4.92 10.39 20.54
C LYS A 265 5.60 9.53 19.46
N PHE A 266 4.96 9.31 18.32
CA PHE A 266 5.51 8.56 17.19
C PHE A 266 6.02 9.47 16.04
N GLU A 267 5.83 10.79 16.15
CA GLU A 267 6.14 11.75 15.09
C GLU A 267 7.30 12.66 15.51
N ALA A 268 8.50 12.10 15.51
CA ALA A 268 9.71 12.82 15.95
C ALA A 268 10.26 13.73 14.85
N GLY A 269 10.70 14.94 15.26
CA GLY A 269 11.30 15.95 14.38
C GLY A 269 10.24 16.81 13.68
N THR A 270 10.67 17.75 12.83
CA THR A 270 9.75 18.58 12.06
C THR A 270 8.96 17.72 11.09
N VAL A 271 7.65 17.74 11.24
CA VAL A 271 6.72 16.87 10.48
C VAL A 271 6.52 17.33 9.04
N ASN A 272 6.11 16.41 8.17
CA ASN A 272 5.84 16.67 6.75
C ASN A 272 4.44 17.30 6.55
N ALA A 273 4.23 18.52 7.00
CA ALA A 273 2.93 19.20 6.91
C ALA A 273 2.46 19.44 5.46
N ALA A 274 3.37 19.80 4.56
CA ALA A 274 3.04 19.95 3.15
C ALA A 274 2.60 18.61 2.51
N GLY A 275 3.27 17.52 2.87
CA GLY A 275 2.88 16.17 2.44
C GLY A 275 1.52 15.76 2.99
N ALA A 276 1.21 16.08 4.25
CA ALA A 276 -0.08 15.82 4.87
C ALA A 276 -1.21 16.62 4.21
N ALA A 277 -0.99 17.91 3.91
CA ALA A 277 -1.93 18.73 3.14
C ALA A 277 -2.23 18.12 1.76
N GLY A 278 -1.18 17.67 1.04
CA GLY A 278 -1.31 17.00 -0.24
C GLY A 278 -2.03 15.65 -0.13
N LEU A 279 -1.78 14.86 0.92
CA LEU A 279 -2.48 13.59 1.17
C LEU A 279 -3.98 13.83 1.43
N ALA A 280 -4.31 14.83 2.24
CA ALA A 280 -5.71 15.20 2.49
C ALA A 280 -6.42 15.66 1.20
N ALA A 281 -5.73 16.41 0.33
CA ALA A 281 -6.26 16.78 -0.98
C ALA A 281 -6.49 15.55 -1.88
N ALA A 282 -5.59 14.58 -1.87
CA ALA A 282 -5.73 13.33 -2.60
C ALA A 282 -6.93 12.50 -2.12
N ILE A 283 -7.09 12.37 -0.81
CA ILE A 283 -8.23 11.67 -0.21
C ILE A 283 -9.54 12.35 -0.61
N ARG A 284 -9.65 13.67 -0.49
CA ARG A 284 -10.85 14.40 -0.93
C ARG A 284 -11.12 14.22 -2.42
N TYR A 285 -10.08 14.17 -3.26
CA TYR A 285 -10.24 13.88 -4.68
C TYR A 285 -10.81 12.47 -4.91
N VAL A 286 -10.23 11.44 -4.28
CA VAL A 286 -10.75 10.05 -4.32
C VAL A 286 -12.22 9.99 -3.89
N GLN A 287 -12.58 10.65 -2.79
CA GLN A 287 -13.95 10.73 -2.30
C GLN A 287 -14.88 11.44 -3.28
N SER A 288 -14.41 12.47 -3.99
CA SER A 288 -15.21 13.19 -5.00
C SER A 288 -15.45 12.36 -6.26
N VAL A 289 -14.51 11.50 -6.65
CA VAL A 289 -14.69 10.50 -7.73
C VAL A 289 -15.64 9.40 -7.29
N GLY A 290 -15.51 8.97 -6.04
CA GLY A 290 -16.29 7.89 -5.42
C GLY A 290 -15.78 6.50 -5.77
N PHE A 291 -15.76 5.62 -4.77
CA PHE A 291 -15.24 4.26 -4.93
C PHE A 291 -16.05 3.41 -5.90
N ASP A 292 -17.38 3.60 -6.00
CA ASP A 292 -18.20 2.89 -6.99
C ASP A 292 -17.71 3.18 -8.42
N THR A 293 -17.37 4.44 -8.70
CA THR A 293 -16.82 4.85 -10.00
C THR A 293 -15.42 4.27 -10.22
N ILE A 294 -14.55 4.38 -9.21
CA ILE A 294 -13.18 3.87 -9.26
C ILE A 294 -13.19 2.38 -9.54
N GLN A 295 -13.87 1.60 -8.71
CA GLN A 295 -13.94 0.14 -8.83
C GLN A 295 -14.55 -0.30 -10.15
N LYS A 296 -15.63 0.36 -10.59
CA LYS A 296 -16.24 0.02 -11.88
C LYS A 296 -15.28 0.24 -13.05
N ARG A 297 -14.60 1.40 -13.09
CA ARG A 297 -13.67 1.72 -14.18
C ARG A 297 -12.47 0.78 -14.20
N GLU A 298 -11.87 0.52 -13.03
CA GLU A 298 -10.73 -0.39 -12.90
C GLU A 298 -11.11 -1.83 -13.24
N HIS A 299 -12.32 -2.26 -12.85
CA HIS A 299 -12.85 -3.57 -13.25
C HIS A 299 -13.07 -3.65 -14.76
N ASP A 300 -13.70 -2.65 -15.39
CA ASP A 300 -13.96 -2.64 -16.83
C ASP A 300 -12.64 -2.69 -17.63
N LEU A 301 -11.63 -1.89 -17.24
CA LEU A 301 -10.29 -1.89 -17.84
C LEU A 301 -9.59 -3.23 -17.66
N THR A 302 -9.66 -3.81 -16.46
CA THR A 302 -9.06 -5.10 -16.16
C THR A 302 -9.72 -6.22 -16.95
N ALA A 303 -11.04 -6.24 -17.04
CA ALA A 303 -11.78 -7.24 -17.81
C ALA A 303 -11.46 -7.17 -19.31
N ASN A 304 -11.41 -5.96 -19.87
CA ASN A 304 -11.01 -5.74 -21.27
C ASN A 304 -9.56 -6.21 -21.52
N ALA A 305 -8.62 -5.80 -20.65
CA ALA A 305 -7.22 -6.17 -20.81
C ALA A 305 -6.99 -7.69 -20.60
N LEU A 306 -7.53 -8.27 -19.52
CA LEU A 306 -7.33 -9.67 -19.16
C LEU A 306 -7.82 -10.62 -20.24
N ALA A 307 -9.04 -10.43 -20.74
CA ALA A 307 -9.60 -11.28 -21.79
C ALA A 307 -8.73 -11.30 -23.05
N ARG A 308 -8.13 -10.16 -23.39
CA ARG A 308 -7.28 -10.03 -24.57
C ARG A 308 -5.85 -10.52 -24.32
N VAL A 309 -5.29 -10.32 -23.11
CA VAL A 309 -3.97 -10.87 -22.72
C VAL A 309 -3.99 -12.39 -22.77
N LEU A 310 -5.06 -13.03 -22.23
CA LEU A 310 -5.25 -14.48 -22.26
C LEU A 310 -5.35 -15.06 -23.69
N ALA A 311 -5.74 -14.25 -24.66
CA ALA A 311 -5.81 -14.66 -26.06
C ALA A 311 -4.46 -14.50 -26.81
N VAL A 312 -3.45 -13.84 -26.20
CA VAL A 312 -2.12 -13.72 -26.84
C VAL A 312 -1.37 -15.03 -26.64
N PRO A 313 -0.91 -15.70 -27.73
CA PRO A 313 -0.17 -16.94 -27.62
C PRO A 313 1.11 -16.77 -26.77
N HIS A 314 1.45 -17.82 -26.00
CA HIS A 314 2.66 -17.85 -25.17
C HIS A 314 2.72 -16.85 -24.02
N VAL A 315 1.60 -16.17 -23.70
CA VAL A 315 1.47 -15.32 -22.52
C VAL A 315 0.75 -16.11 -21.42
N HIS A 316 1.32 -16.10 -20.22
CA HIS A 316 0.75 -16.78 -19.05
C HIS A 316 0.48 -15.77 -17.96
N VAL A 317 -0.79 -15.58 -17.61
CA VAL A 317 -1.23 -14.70 -16.53
C VAL A 317 -1.11 -15.44 -15.21
N LEU A 318 -0.64 -14.76 -14.18
CA LEU A 318 -0.62 -15.27 -12.80
C LEU A 318 -1.99 -15.04 -12.14
N GLY A 319 -2.42 -15.99 -11.34
CA GLY A 319 -3.72 -15.93 -10.66
C GLY A 319 -4.81 -16.63 -11.46
N THR A 320 -5.97 -16.01 -11.57
CA THR A 320 -7.16 -16.56 -12.25
C THR A 320 -7.42 -15.89 -13.61
N ASP A 321 -8.35 -16.46 -14.38
CA ASP A 321 -8.90 -15.85 -15.60
C ASP A 321 -10.11 -14.95 -15.33
N ARG A 322 -10.47 -14.74 -14.05
CA ARG A 322 -11.63 -13.94 -13.63
C ARG A 322 -11.21 -12.52 -13.27
N PRO A 323 -11.73 -11.50 -13.98
CA PRO A 323 -11.33 -10.11 -13.77
C PRO A 323 -11.62 -9.59 -12.34
N GLU A 324 -12.64 -10.12 -11.66
CA GLU A 324 -12.99 -9.76 -10.29
C GLU A 324 -11.92 -10.13 -9.24
N ASP A 325 -11.00 -11.03 -9.60
CA ASP A 325 -9.91 -11.45 -8.72
C ASP A 325 -8.64 -10.58 -8.88
N HIS A 326 -8.61 -9.62 -9.80
CA HIS A 326 -7.38 -8.92 -10.20
C HIS A 326 -7.23 -7.47 -9.68
N ASN A 327 -8.28 -6.81 -9.21
CA ASN A 327 -8.24 -5.43 -8.67
C ASN A 327 -7.25 -4.49 -9.41
N GLY A 328 -7.38 -4.37 -10.73
CA GLY A 328 -6.54 -3.49 -11.56
C GLY A 328 -5.14 -4.02 -11.91
N ILE A 329 -4.73 -5.20 -11.44
CA ILE A 329 -3.36 -5.74 -11.62
C ILE A 329 -3.38 -7.00 -12.48
N ILE A 330 -2.59 -7.01 -13.57
CA ILE A 330 -2.34 -8.18 -14.41
C ILE A 330 -0.84 -8.46 -14.42
N THR A 331 -0.44 -9.56 -13.77
CA THR A 331 0.94 -10.04 -13.74
C THR A 331 1.08 -11.23 -14.67
N PHE A 332 2.11 -11.24 -15.50
CA PHE A 332 2.26 -12.25 -16.55
C PHE A 332 3.71 -12.57 -16.87
N THR A 333 3.90 -13.70 -17.56
CA THR A 333 5.16 -14.08 -18.22
C THR A 333 4.91 -14.32 -19.69
N VAL A 334 5.98 -14.30 -20.49
CA VAL A 334 5.95 -14.61 -21.93
C VAL A 334 7.01 -15.67 -22.20
N ASP A 335 6.63 -16.78 -22.85
CA ASP A 335 7.54 -17.88 -23.13
C ASP A 335 8.80 -17.42 -23.88
N GLY A 336 9.95 -17.71 -23.31
CA GLY A 336 11.26 -17.41 -23.88
C GLY A 336 11.72 -15.96 -23.74
N VAL A 337 10.88 -15.05 -23.23
CA VAL A 337 11.20 -13.63 -23.09
C VAL A 337 11.42 -13.25 -21.63
N HIS A 338 12.58 -12.67 -21.32
CA HIS A 338 12.86 -12.22 -19.97
C HIS A 338 11.99 -11.00 -19.62
N PRO A 339 11.41 -10.90 -18.40
CA PRO A 339 10.54 -9.78 -18.02
C PRO A 339 11.15 -8.38 -18.20
N HIS A 340 12.45 -8.21 -18.04
CA HIS A 340 13.11 -6.92 -18.29
C HIS A 340 13.05 -6.55 -19.77
N ASP A 341 13.25 -7.51 -20.68
CA ASP A 341 13.15 -7.26 -22.13
C ASP A 341 11.71 -6.89 -22.50
N ILE A 342 10.70 -7.53 -21.87
CA ILE A 342 9.29 -7.16 -22.02
C ILE A 342 9.10 -5.68 -21.66
N SER A 343 9.58 -5.28 -20.49
CA SER A 343 9.42 -3.90 -20.00
C SER A 343 10.16 -2.88 -20.87
N GLU A 344 11.37 -3.21 -21.35
CA GLU A 344 12.17 -2.33 -22.20
C GLU A 344 11.52 -2.12 -23.57
N ILE A 345 11.06 -3.20 -24.20
CA ILE A 345 10.36 -3.14 -25.49
C ILE A 345 9.07 -2.32 -25.37
N MET A 346 8.24 -2.60 -24.35
CA MET A 346 7.01 -1.86 -24.12
C MET A 346 7.28 -0.37 -23.83
N ALA A 347 8.32 -0.07 -23.07
CA ALA A 347 8.71 1.33 -22.84
C ALA A 347 9.09 2.05 -24.13
N SER A 348 9.74 1.37 -25.09
CA SER A 348 10.04 1.93 -26.41
C SER A 348 8.78 2.21 -27.25
N ASP A 349 7.69 1.51 -26.97
CA ASP A 349 6.37 1.72 -27.59
C ASP A 349 5.53 2.74 -26.80
N GLY A 350 6.10 3.37 -25.77
CA GLY A 350 5.40 4.32 -24.91
C GLY A 350 4.42 3.66 -23.92
N VAL A 351 4.63 2.39 -23.56
CA VAL A 351 3.83 1.64 -22.59
C VAL A 351 4.67 1.36 -21.34
N ASN A 352 4.32 1.95 -20.24
CA ASN A 352 5.08 1.86 -18.99
C ASN A 352 4.48 0.80 -18.06
N ILE A 353 5.18 -0.35 -17.95
CA ILE A 353 4.88 -1.45 -17.04
C ILE A 353 6.06 -1.69 -16.09
N ARG A 354 5.89 -2.60 -15.16
CA ARG A 354 6.95 -3.04 -14.25
C ARG A 354 7.42 -4.45 -14.55
N ALA A 355 8.73 -4.69 -14.41
CA ALA A 355 9.33 -6.01 -14.48
C ALA A 355 10.13 -6.34 -13.21
N GLY A 356 10.23 -7.63 -12.88
CA GLY A 356 11.03 -8.15 -11.76
C GLY A 356 10.22 -8.95 -10.76
N HIS A 357 10.67 -8.94 -9.49
CA HIS A 357 9.98 -9.71 -8.41
C HIS A 357 8.90 -8.88 -7.67
N HIS A 358 8.66 -7.63 -8.05
CA HIS A 358 7.65 -6.74 -7.45
C HIS A 358 7.74 -6.61 -5.92
N CYS A 359 8.96 -6.77 -5.36
CA CYS A 359 9.22 -6.85 -3.92
C CYS A 359 8.42 -7.94 -3.19
N ALA A 360 8.16 -9.09 -3.86
CA ALA A 360 7.46 -10.26 -3.34
C ALA A 360 8.17 -11.57 -3.76
N GLN A 361 9.49 -11.63 -3.57
CA GLN A 361 10.29 -12.78 -3.98
C GLN A 361 9.81 -14.11 -3.41
N PRO A 362 9.39 -14.23 -2.12
CA PRO A 362 8.89 -15.49 -1.60
C PRO A 362 7.63 -15.99 -2.32
N LEU A 363 6.70 -15.09 -2.68
CA LEU A 363 5.52 -15.46 -3.46
C LEU A 363 5.92 -16.00 -4.85
N LEU A 364 6.81 -15.29 -5.57
CA LEU A 364 7.23 -15.77 -6.89
C LEU A 364 7.96 -17.11 -6.80
N ALA A 365 8.83 -17.30 -5.81
CA ALA A 365 9.51 -18.58 -5.58
C ALA A 365 8.50 -19.71 -5.26
N HIS A 366 7.48 -19.44 -4.45
CA HIS A 366 6.38 -20.36 -4.15
C HIS A 366 5.61 -20.78 -5.42
N LEU A 367 5.41 -19.84 -6.35
CA LEU A 367 4.77 -20.09 -7.65
C LEU A 367 5.76 -20.65 -8.71
N GLY A 368 7.00 -20.93 -8.35
CA GLY A 368 8.02 -21.48 -9.26
C GLY A 368 8.59 -20.47 -10.26
N LEU A 369 8.51 -19.17 -9.96
CA LEU A 369 8.92 -18.08 -10.83
C LEU A 369 10.07 -17.26 -10.21
N ASN A 370 10.91 -16.69 -11.08
CA ASN A 370 11.99 -15.79 -10.63
C ASN A 370 11.65 -14.31 -10.83
N ALA A 371 10.95 -14.00 -11.90
CA ALA A 371 10.55 -12.63 -12.25
C ALA A 371 9.34 -12.66 -13.17
N THR A 372 8.59 -11.57 -13.21
CA THR A 372 7.40 -11.40 -14.05
C THR A 372 7.30 -9.97 -14.58
N ALA A 373 6.45 -9.75 -15.57
CA ALA A 373 5.99 -8.42 -15.99
C ALA A 373 4.62 -8.15 -15.33
N ARG A 374 4.33 -6.88 -15.01
CA ARG A 374 3.09 -6.47 -14.36
C ARG A 374 2.55 -5.18 -14.96
N ALA A 375 1.34 -5.24 -15.49
CA ALA A 375 0.52 -4.08 -15.81
C ALA A 375 -0.41 -3.80 -14.63
N SER A 376 -0.60 -2.53 -14.29
CA SER A 376 -1.52 -2.13 -13.21
C SER A 376 -2.25 -0.85 -13.58
N PHE A 377 -3.58 -0.93 -13.63
CA PHE A 377 -4.49 0.13 -14.04
C PHE A 377 -4.97 0.93 -12.83
N ALA A 378 -5.26 2.20 -13.05
CA ALA A 378 -6.01 3.06 -12.15
C ALA A 378 -7.20 3.66 -12.91
N PHE A 379 -8.19 4.16 -12.19
CA PHE A 379 -9.44 4.65 -12.75
C PHE A 379 -9.29 5.74 -13.83
N TYR A 380 -8.16 6.44 -13.90
CA TYR A 380 -7.88 7.44 -14.92
C TYR A 380 -7.34 6.88 -16.23
N ASN A 381 -6.90 5.59 -16.24
CA ASN A 381 -6.49 4.95 -17.49
C ASN A 381 -7.68 4.82 -18.46
N THR A 382 -7.36 4.64 -19.73
CA THR A 382 -8.33 4.59 -20.82
C THR A 382 -8.26 3.26 -21.58
N ASP A 383 -9.29 2.96 -22.37
CA ASP A 383 -9.25 1.81 -23.30
C ASP A 383 -8.11 1.94 -24.31
N GLU A 384 -7.72 3.16 -24.70
CA GLU A 384 -6.55 3.41 -25.53
C GLU A 384 -5.25 2.97 -24.86
N ASP A 385 -5.08 3.19 -23.54
CA ASP A 385 -3.93 2.67 -22.79
C ASP A 385 -3.88 1.13 -22.85
N VAL A 386 -5.06 0.47 -22.77
CA VAL A 386 -5.18 -0.99 -22.91
C VAL A 386 -4.86 -1.43 -24.34
N ASP A 387 -5.33 -0.72 -25.36
CA ASP A 387 -5.06 -1.03 -26.76
C ASP A 387 -3.55 -0.96 -27.07
N ARG A 388 -2.88 0.11 -26.65
CA ARG A 388 -1.42 0.27 -26.78
C ARG A 388 -0.65 -0.83 -26.07
N PHE A 389 -1.06 -1.20 -24.87
CA PHE A 389 -0.46 -2.31 -24.13
C PHE A 389 -0.55 -3.63 -24.90
N LEU A 390 -1.71 -3.94 -25.43
CA LEU A 390 -1.95 -5.20 -26.15
C LEU A 390 -1.31 -5.24 -27.54
N GLU A 391 -1.24 -4.11 -28.24
CA GLU A 391 -0.50 -3.99 -29.49
C GLU A 391 0.98 -4.32 -29.28
N SER A 392 1.61 -3.70 -28.28
CA SER A 392 3.01 -3.97 -27.92
C SER A 392 3.20 -5.44 -27.51
N LEU A 393 2.32 -5.98 -26.63
CA LEU A 393 2.39 -7.35 -26.15
C LEU A 393 2.29 -8.38 -27.28
N SER A 394 1.37 -8.17 -28.23
CA SER A 394 1.11 -9.12 -29.34
C SER A 394 2.27 -9.27 -30.31
N THR A 395 3.11 -8.25 -30.46
CA THR A 395 4.26 -8.24 -31.38
C THR A 395 5.58 -8.58 -30.71
N LEU A 396 5.61 -8.67 -29.40
CA LEU A 396 6.83 -8.77 -28.58
C LEU A 396 7.70 -9.99 -28.94
N ARG A 397 7.11 -11.19 -29.05
CA ARG A 397 7.87 -12.42 -29.41
C ARG A 397 8.47 -12.36 -30.81
N GLU A 398 7.71 -11.85 -31.80
CA GLU A 398 8.18 -11.68 -33.17
C GLU A 398 9.39 -10.73 -33.21
N ARG A 399 9.33 -9.62 -32.48
CA ARG A 399 10.44 -8.64 -32.36
C ARG A 399 11.70 -9.23 -31.71
N MET A 400 11.53 -10.20 -30.81
CA MET A 400 12.62 -10.95 -30.17
C MET A 400 13.12 -12.13 -31.01
N GLY A 401 12.50 -12.42 -32.18
CA GLY A 401 12.91 -13.50 -33.07
C GLY A 401 12.41 -14.89 -32.66
N TYR A 402 11.46 -14.99 -31.74
CA TYR A 402 10.88 -16.27 -31.29
C TYR A 402 9.69 -16.76 -32.13
N GLY A 403 9.32 -16.04 -33.19
CA GLY A 403 8.14 -16.33 -34.00
C GLY A 403 6.82 -15.88 -33.34
N LYS A 404 5.71 -16.06 -34.07
CA LYS A 404 4.36 -15.69 -33.57
C LYS A 404 3.90 -16.61 -32.46
#